data_94de57a76d4dee21d17b9235320be80f
#
_entry.id   94de57a76d4dee21d17b9235320be80f
#
_cell.length_a   1.000
_cell.length_b   1.000
_cell.length_c   1.000
_cell.angle_alpha   90.00
_cell.angle_beta   90.00
_cell.angle_gamma   90.00
#
_symmetry.space_group_name_H-M   'P 1'
#
loop_
_entity.id
_entity.type
_entity.pdbx_description
1 polymer ?
#
loop_
_entity_poly.entity_id
_entity_poly.type
_entity_poly.pdbx_seq_one_letter_code
_entity_poly.pdbx_strand_id
1 'polypeptide(L)'
;LLLRLQNIEDDEIKDPTRRLLAHWALGEQITSRTISLYEKDCSAAELAFFSVHAQAAENYLVNQVFKAGNLLFKANGADQWIFLVFQYALQRFLLSAAIARSGNAYSLQEAQHLVQKITKFVEHDMLYQQQCVQFIHMLQLDHEAGLGLLCG
;
A
#
# COMPACT_ATOMS: atom_id res chain seq x y z
N LEU A 1 10.13 0.80 6.53
CA LEU A 1 9.47 0.30 5.34
C LEU A 1 9.53 1.33 4.21
N LEU A 2 8.93 2.50 4.40
CA LEU A 2 8.96 3.62 3.45
C LEU A 2 10.40 4.04 3.11
N LEU A 3 11.35 3.97 4.06
CA LEU A 3 12.77 4.20 3.83
C LEU A 3 13.39 3.20 2.84
N ARG A 4 12.90 1.97 2.77
CA ARG A 4 13.35 1.00 1.76
C ARG A 4 12.84 1.35 0.36
N LEU A 5 11.61 1.85 0.25
CA LEU A 5 11.08 2.34 -1.02
C LEU A 5 11.88 3.54 -1.55
N GLN A 6 12.51 4.34 -0.67
CA GLN A 6 13.42 5.43 -1.06
C GLN A 6 14.73 4.94 -1.67
N ASN A 7 15.16 3.72 -1.35
CA ASN A 7 16.42 3.15 -1.83
C ASN A 7 16.24 2.28 -3.09
N ILE A 8 15.05 2.25 -3.67
CA ILE A 8 14.81 1.60 -4.96
C ILE A 8 15.55 2.42 -6.03
N GLU A 9 16.36 1.73 -6.84
CA GLU A 9 17.11 2.37 -7.94
C GLU A 9 16.22 2.79 -9.12
N ASP A 10 14.98 2.27 -9.16
CA ASP A 10 13.99 2.64 -10.17
C ASP A 10 13.46 4.06 -9.88
N ASP A 11 13.89 5.04 -10.68
CA ASP A 11 13.51 6.45 -10.54
C ASP A 11 12.00 6.68 -10.69
N GLU A 12 11.29 5.78 -11.37
CA GLU A 12 9.84 5.87 -11.52
C GLU A 12 9.08 5.55 -10.23
N ILE A 13 9.67 4.77 -9.30
CA ILE A 13 9.10 4.53 -7.96
C ILE A 13 9.70 5.48 -6.94
N LYS A 14 11.02 5.69 -7.03
CA LYS A 14 11.80 6.47 -6.08
C LYS A 14 11.36 7.94 -6.03
N ASP A 15 11.21 8.56 -7.18
CA ASP A 15 10.85 9.97 -7.26
C ASP A 15 9.43 10.28 -6.75
N PRO A 16 8.38 9.55 -7.18
CA PRO A 16 7.05 9.73 -6.59
C PRO A 16 7.01 9.45 -5.09
N THR A 17 7.65 8.36 -4.63
CA THR A 17 7.69 8.00 -3.22
C THR A 17 8.42 9.05 -2.38
N ARG A 18 9.58 9.53 -2.82
CA ARG A 18 10.31 10.62 -2.16
C ARG A 18 9.51 11.90 -2.08
N ARG A 19 8.84 12.29 -3.16
CA ARG A 19 8.01 13.50 -3.20
C ARG A 19 6.81 13.38 -2.25
N LEU A 20 6.19 12.18 -2.17
CA LEU A 20 5.10 11.91 -1.25
C LEU A 20 5.55 12.00 0.20
N LEU A 21 6.68 11.35 0.53
CA LEU A 21 7.25 11.39 1.86
C LEU A 21 7.65 12.81 2.26
N ALA A 22 8.23 13.59 1.34
CA ALA A 22 8.57 14.99 1.57
C ALA A 22 7.33 15.87 1.76
N HIS A 23 6.29 15.66 0.96
CA HIS A 23 5.05 16.45 1.04
C HIS A 23 4.36 16.31 2.40
N TRP A 24 4.36 15.11 2.96
CA TRP A 24 3.75 14.86 4.27
C TRP A 24 4.75 14.79 5.42
N ALA A 25 6.02 15.15 5.18
CA ALA A 25 7.12 15.07 6.18
C ALA A 25 7.22 13.68 6.86
N LEU A 26 6.88 12.61 6.14
CA LEU A 26 6.90 11.24 6.67
C LEU A 26 8.31 10.68 6.90
N GLY A 27 9.34 11.43 6.49
CA GLY A 27 10.75 11.05 6.68
C GLY A 27 11.34 11.44 8.04
N GLU A 28 10.72 12.39 8.76
CA GLU A 28 11.25 12.92 10.03
C GLU A 28 10.46 12.41 11.23
N GLN A 29 9.27 12.93 11.45
CA GLN A 29 8.37 12.49 12.51
C GLN A 29 6.93 12.48 12.02
N ILE A 30 6.24 11.36 12.22
CA ILE A 30 4.79 11.28 11.98
C ILE A 30 4.12 11.96 13.17
N THR A 31 3.50 13.10 12.91
CA THR A 31 2.74 13.88 13.89
C THR A 31 1.25 13.81 13.59
N SER A 32 0.41 14.16 14.56
CA SER A 32 -1.04 14.30 14.33
C SER A 32 -1.35 15.24 13.17
N ARG A 33 -0.55 16.29 12.97
CA ARG A 33 -0.67 17.21 11.83
C ARG A 33 -0.40 16.52 10.50
N THR A 34 0.62 15.65 10.43
CA THR A 34 0.96 14.89 9.22
C THR A 34 -0.17 13.93 8.84
N ILE A 35 -0.75 13.25 9.83
CA ILE A 35 -1.90 12.35 9.63
C ILE A 35 -3.10 13.13 9.11
N SER A 36 -3.45 14.25 9.76
CA SER A 36 -4.59 15.08 9.33
C SER A 36 -4.43 15.65 7.93
N LEU A 37 -3.21 16.02 7.52
CA LEU A 37 -2.94 16.46 6.15
C LEU A 37 -3.13 15.31 5.15
N TYR A 38 -2.61 14.13 5.45
CA TYR A 38 -2.81 12.95 4.63
C TYR A 38 -4.30 12.62 4.47
N GLU A 39 -5.04 12.54 5.58
CA GLU A 39 -6.46 12.26 5.56
C GLU A 39 -7.23 13.28 4.71
N LYS A 40 -6.96 14.57 4.90
CA LYS A 40 -7.59 15.65 4.14
C LYS A 40 -7.32 15.56 2.64
N ASP A 41 -6.05 15.31 2.27
CA ASP A 41 -5.64 15.33 0.86
C ASP A 41 -6.09 14.06 0.13
N CYS A 42 -6.08 12.91 0.82
CA CYS A 42 -6.33 11.62 0.20
C CYS A 42 -7.79 11.17 0.21
N SER A 43 -8.56 11.46 1.27
CA SER A 43 -9.91 10.90 1.42
C SER A 43 -10.86 11.28 0.27
N ALA A 44 -10.89 12.54 -0.12
CA ALA A 44 -11.77 13.00 -1.19
C ALA A 44 -11.32 12.48 -2.55
N ALA A 45 -10.01 12.46 -2.81
CA ALA A 45 -9.43 11.98 -4.06
C ALA A 45 -9.62 10.45 -4.21
N GLU A 46 -9.43 9.71 -3.11
CA GLU A 46 -9.66 8.28 -3.04
C GLU A 46 -11.12 7.93 -3.31
N LEU A 47 -12.05 8.59 -2.62
CA LEU A 47 -13.47 8.37 -2.80
C LEU A 47 -13.90 8.65 -4.25
N ALA A 48 -13.45 9.74 -4.84
CA ALA A 48 -13.75 10.10 -6.22
C ALA A 48 -13.23 9.05 -7.20
N PHE A 49 -11.99 8.58 -7.03
CA PHE A 49 -11.39 7.59 -7.92
C PHE A 49 -12.06 6.22 -7.78
N PHE A 50 -12.20 5.71 -6.56
CA PHE A 50 -12.75 4.38 -6.35
C PHE A 50 -14.26 4.29 -6.56
N SER A 51 -15.01 5.40 -6.49
CA SER A 51 -16.42 5.41 -6.89
C SER A 51 -16.61 5.04 -8.37
N VAL A 52 -15.63 5.38 -9.21
CA VAL A 52 -15.65 5.08 -10.65
C VAL A 52 -14.94 3.75 -10.98
N HIS A 53 -13.92 3.39 -10.18
CA HIS A 53 -13.02 2.27 -10.46
C HIS A 53 -13.06 1.15 -9.40
N ALA A 54 -14.15 1.00 -8.65
CA ALA A 54 -14.31 0.00 -7.59
C ALA A 54 -13.98 -1.43 -8.08
N GLN A 55 -14.45 -1.78 -9.28
CA GLN A 55 -14.21 -3.09 -9.89
C GLN A 55 -12.73 -3.38 -10.11
N ALA A 56 -11.91 -2.37 -10.37
CA ALA A 56 -10.47 -2.57 -10.57
C ALA A 56 -9.77 -2.94 -9.25
N ALA A 57 -10.17 -2.32 -8.13
CA ALA A 57 -9.64 -2.64 -6.80
C ALA A 57 -10.07 -4.05 -6.37
N GLU A 58 -11.33 -4.40 -6.57
CA GLU A 58 -11.87 -5.73 -6.28
C GLU A 58 -11.14 -6.81 -7.10
N ASN A 59 -11.01 -6.64 -8.41
CA ASN A 59 -10.31 -7.58 -9.28
C ASN A 59 -8.85 -7.74 -8.87
N TYR A 60 -8.19 -6.65 -8.44
CA TYR A 60 -6.83 -6.75 -7.94
C TYR A 60 -6.76 -7.65 -6.70
N LEU A 61 -7.60 -7.42 -5.69
CA LEU A 61 -7.63 -8.23 -4.47
C LEU A 61 -7.92 -9.70 -4.76
N VAL A 62 -8.92 -9.96 -5.59
CA VAL A 62 -9.28 -11.32 -6.02
C VAL A 62 -8.07 -12.01 -6.66
N ASN A 63 -7.37 -11.34 -7.55
CA ASN A 63 -6.16 -11.89 -8.20
C ASN A 63 -5.03 -12.17 -7.19
N GLN A 64 -4.84 -11.31 -6.18
CA GLN A 64 -3.82 -11.55 -5.14
C GLN A 64 -4.19 -12.76 -4.28
N VAL A 65 -5.45 -12.91 -3.91
CA VAL A 65 -5.93 -14.09 -3.17
C VAL A 65 -5.74 -15.36 -4.00
N PHE A 66 -6.03 -15.36 -5.29
CA PHE A 66 -5.80 -16.51 -6.16
C PHE A 66 -4.31 -16.85 -6.30
N LYS A 67 -3.45 -15.85 -6.47
CA LYS A 67 -2.00 -16.06 -6.49
C LYS A 67 -1.48 -16.67 -5.18
N ALA A 68 -1.96 -16.17 -4.05
CA ALA A 68 -1.60 -16.65 -2.73
C ALA A 68 -2.28 -17.98 -2.35
N GLY A 69 -3.29 -18.44 -3.11
CA GLY A 69 -4.20 -19.51 -2.75
C GLY A 69 -3.53 -20.79 -2.23
N ASN A 70 -2.46 -21.26 -2.90
CA ASN A 70 -1.71 -22.41 -2.44
C ASN A 70 -0.86 -22.15 -1.17
N LEU A 71 -0.53 -20.89 -0.89
CA LEU A 71 0.28 -20.48 0.26
C LEU A 71 -0.59 -20.24 1.50
N LEU A 72 -1.83 -19.75 1.31
CA LEU A 72 -2.77 -19.50 2.41
C LEU A 72 -3.17 -20.79 3.16
N PHE A 73 -3.09 -21.94 2.50
CA PHE A 73 -3.42 -23.26 3.08
C PHE A 73 -2.19 -24.01 3.62
N LYS A 74 -1.00 -23.42 3.59
CA LYS A 74 0.23 -23.99 4.18
C LYS A 74 0.40 -23.58 5.63
N ALA A 75 1.40 -24.16 6.31
CA ALA A 75 1.71 -23.88 7.71
C ALA A 75 1.83 -22.40 8.08
N ASN A 76 2.20 -21.54 7.11
CA ASN A 76 2.36 -20.10 7.29
C ASN A 76 1.18 -19.29 6.71
N GLY A 77 0.00 -19.87 6.62
CA GLY A 77 -1.17 -19.22 6.01
C GLY A 77 -1.56 -17.92 6.68
N ALA A 78 -1.45 -17.84 8.02
CA ALA A 78 -1.72 -16.60 8.76
C ALA A 78 -0.75 -15.48 8.37
N ASP A 79 0.55 -15.76 8.30
CA ASP A 79 1.57 -14.79 7.90
C ASP A 79 1.38 -14.31 6.45
N GLN A 80 0.96 -15.21 5.56
CA GLN A 80 0.65 -14.86 4.17
C GLN A 80 -0.58 -13.95 4.09
N TRP A 81 -1.59 -14.20 4.92
CA TRP A 81 -2.76 -13.35 5.02
C TRP A 81 -2.40 -11.96 5.57
N ILE A 82 -1.63 -11.89 6.65
CA ILE A 82 -1.13 -10.64 7.24
C ILE A 82 -0.35 -9.85 6.18
N PHE A 83 0.52 -10.53 5.43
CA PHE A 83 1.29 -9.89 4.38
C PHE A 83 0.41 -9.36 3.24
N LEU A 84 -0.60 -10.11 2.82
CA LEU A 84 -1.56 -9.69 1.79
C LEU A 84 -2.32 -8.42 2.21
N VAL A 85 -2.82 -8.38 3.44
CA VAL A 85 -3.52 -7.21 4.00
C VAL A 85 -2.57 -5.99 4.04
N PHE A 86 -1.35 -6.20 4.52
CA PHE A 86 -0.35 -5.17 4.57
C PHE A 86 0.01 -4.63 3.17
N GLN A 87 0.20 -5.52 2.20
CA GLN A 87 0.49 -5.15 0.82
C GLN A 87 -0.65 -4.32 0.21
N TYR A 88 -1.88 -4.71 0.47
CA TYR A 88 -3.06 -3.95 0.04
C TYR A 88 -3.09 -2.55 0.66
N ALA A 89 -2.89 -2.44 1.96
CA ALA A 89 -2.86 -1.16 2.66
C ALA A 89 -1.75 -0.24 2.12
N LEU A 90 -0.56 -0.77 1.87
CA LEU A 90 0.55 -0.03 1.28
C LEU A 90 0.22 0.49 -0.12
N GLN A 91 -0.35 -0.37 -0.96
CA GLN A 91 -0.72 0.03 -2.32
C GLN A 91 -1.81 1.08 -2.33
N ARG A 92 -2.83 0.90 -1.49
CA ARG A 92 -3.89 1.88 -1.30
C ARG A 92 -3.33 3.22 -0.85
N PHE A 93 -2.44 3.23 0.13
CA PHE A 93 -1.75 4.42 0.60
C PHE A 93 -1.02 5.16 -0.52
N LEU A 94 -0.19 4.46 -1.29
CA LEU A 94 0.60 5.05 -2.36
C LEU A 94 -0.28 5.52 -3.53
N LEU A 95 -1.33 4.77 -3.84
CA LEU A 95 -2.28 5.11 -4.89
C LEU A 95 -3.10 6.36 -4.53
N SER A 96 -3.65 6.42 -3.31
CA SER A 96 -4.39 7.58 -2.82
C SER A 96 -3.55 8.85 -2.86
N ALA A 97 -2.29 8.72 -2.49
CA ALA A 97 -1.32 9.79 -2.55
C ALA A 97 -1.02 10.25 -3.99
N ALA A 98 -0.86 9.32 -4.93
CA ALA A 98 -0.66 9.65 -6.33
C ALA A 98 -1.87 10.35 -6.95
N ILE A 99 -3.08 9.86 -6.65
CA ILE A 99 -4.35 10.46 -7.08
C ILE A 99 -4.49 11.89 -6.53
N ALA A 100 -4.27 12.08 -5.22
CA ALA A 100 -4.39 13.39 -4.56
C ALA A 100 -3.48 14.44 -5.21
N ARG A 101 -2.30 14.04 -5.67
CA ARG A 101 -1.35 14.94 -6.34
C ARG A 101 -1.71 15.27 -7.76
N SER A 102 -2.22 14.30 -8.50
CA SER A 102 -2.53 14.44 -9.93
C SER A 102 -3.94 15.00 -10.15
N GLY A 103 -4.76 15.01 -9.13
CA GLY A 103 -6.16 15.43 -9.19
C GLY A 103 -6.97 14.57 -10.15
N ASN A 104 -7.95 15.17 -10.80
CA ASN A 104 -8.84 14.47 -11.75
C ASN A 104 -8.15 13.96 -13.02
N ALA A 105 -6.87 14.25 -13.21
CA ALA A 105 -6.09 13.78 -14.36
C ALA A 105 -5.51 12.36 -14.16
N TYR A 106 -5.60 11.78 -12.96
CA TYR A 106 -5.05 10.46 -12.70
C TYR A 106 -5.90 9.36 -13.33
N SER A 107 -5.33 8.67 -14.31
CA SER A 107 -6.03 7.66 -15.08
C SER A 107 -5.97 6.28 -14.42
N LEU A 108 -6.91 5.39 -14.77
CA LEU A 108 -6.88 3.99 -14.38
C LEU A 108 -5.60 3.28 -14.86
N GLN A 109 -5.07 3.65 -16.02
CA GLN A 109 -3.85 3.07 -16.56
C GLN A 109 -2.63 3.43 -15.70
N GLU A 110 -2.51 4.67 -15.24
CA GLU A 110 -1.46 5.09 -14.30
C GLU A 110 -1.58 4.36 -12.97
N ALA A 111 -2.80 4.20 -12.46
CA ALA A 111 -3.06 3.44 -11.24
C ALA A 111 -2.60 1.98 -11.38
N GLN A 112 -2.98 1.31 -12.48
CA GLN A 112 -2.57 -0.06 -12.76
C GLN A 112 -1.04 -0.18 -12.87
N HIS A 113 -0.40 0.77 -13.53
CA HIS A 113 1.06 0.78 -13.69
C HIS A 113 1.78 0.93 -12.33
N LEU A 114 1.32 1.86 -11.48
CA LEU A 114 1.85 2.03 -10.12
C LEU A 114 1.69 0.74 -9.30
N VAL A 115 0.49 0.15 -9.29
CA VAL A 115 0.21 -1.10 -8.56
C VAL A 115 1.11 -2.23 -9.06
N GLN A 116 1.27 -2.40 -10.37
CA GLN A 116 2.13 -3.44 -10.94
C GLN A 116 3.60 -3.28 -10.52
N LYS A 117 4.11 -2.05 -10.51
CA LYS A 117 5.49 -1.77 -10.08
C LYS A 117 5.70 -2.11 -8.61
N ILE A 118 4.80 -1.66 -7.72
CA ILE A 118 4.86 -1.98 -6.30
C ILE A 118 4.79 -3.48 -6.08
N THR A 119 3.87 -4.16 -6.76
CA THR A 119 3.69 -5.61 -6.67
C THR A 119 4.97 -6.36 -7.06
N LYS A 120 5.58 -6.02 -8.19
CA LYS A 120 6.83 -6.64 -8.65
C LYS A 120 7.95 -6.47 -7.63
N PHE A 121 8.09 -5.27 -7.05
CA PHE A 121 9.10 -5.00 -6.05
C PHE A 121 8.90 -5.84 -4.79
N VAL A 122 7.66 -5.94 -4.32
CA VAL A 122 7.30 -6.60 -3.06
C VAL A 122 7.31 -8.13 -3.20
N GLU A 123 6.86 -8.68 -4.33
CA GLU A 123 6.74 -10.14 -4.54
C GLU A 123 8.11 -10.86 -4.58
N HIS A 124 9.17 -10.17 -4.98
CA HIS A 124 10.48 -10.79 -5.17
C HIS A 124 11.42 -10.68 -3.95
N ASP A 125 11.05 -9.95 -2.92
CA ASP A 125 11.85 -9.77 -1.70
C ASP A 125 11.26 -10.54 -0.51
N MET A 126 11.68 -11.80 -0.35
CA MET A 126 11.25 -12.64 0.78
C MET A 126 11.64 -12.04 2.15
N LEU A 127 12.78 -11.37 2.23
CA LEU A 127 13.21 -10.72 3.47
C LEU A 127 12.29 -9.56 3.83
N TYR A 128 11.87 -8.80 2.82
CA TYR A 128 10.88 -7.75 2.99
C TYR A 128 9.54 -8.30 3.50
N GLN A 129 9.06 -9.40 2.93
CA GLN A 129 7.81 -10.04 3.37
C GLN A 129 7.88 -10.43 4.86
N GLN A 130 8.96 -11.11 5.27
CA GLN A 130 9.17 -11.49 6.66
C GLN A 130 9.23 -10.29 7.60
N GLN A 131 9.93 -9.22 7.20
CA GLN A 131 10.00 -8.00 8.00
C GLN A 131 8.66 -7.29 8.13
N CYS A 132 7.82 -7.29 7.10
CA CYS A 132 6.47 -6.73 7.17
C CYS A 132 5.60 -7.50 8.18
N VAL A 133 5.61 -8.83 8.11
CA VAL A 133 4.86 -9.68 9.02
C VAL A 133 5.34 -9.48 10.46
N GLN A 134 6.66 -9.51 10.70
CA GLN A 134 7.23 -9.25 12.02
C GLN A 134 6.85 -7.87 12.56
N PHE A 135 6.80 -6.85 11.70
CA PHE A 135 6.40 -5.51 12.09
C PHE A 135 4.94 -5.46 12.53
N ILE A 136 4.04 -6.13 11.81
CA ILE A 136 2.62 -6.22 12.18
C ILE A 136 2.43 -6.95 13.51
N HIS A 137 3.14 -8.06 13.74
CA HIS A 137 3.14 -8.76 15.03
C HIS A 137 3.66 -7.87 16.17
N MET A 138 4.75 -7.15 15.94
CA MET A 138 5.33 -6.24 16.92
C MET A 138 4.37 -5.11 17.32
N LEU A 139 3.56 -4.64 16.39
CA LEU A 139 2.51 -3.64 16.63
C LEU A 139 1.22 -4.23 17.20
N GLN A 140 1.15 -5.56 17.38
CA GLN A 140 -0.04 -6.28 17.83
C GLN A 140 -1.27 -6.02 16.93
N LEU A 141 -1.06 -5.88 15.62
CA LEU A 141 -2.10 -5.66 14.61
C LEU A 141 -2.47 -6.94 13.85
N ASP A 142 -1.96 -8.09 14.25
CA ASP A 142 -2.13 -9.41 13.63
C ASP A 142 -3.47 -10.09 13.96
N HIS A 143 -4.42 -9.36 14.53
CA HIS A 143 -5.78 -9.79 14.81
C HIS A 143 -6.79 -9.09 13.87
N GLU A 144 -8.01 -9.60 13.78
CA GLU A 144 -9.04 -9.14 12.84
C GLU A 144 -9.27 -7.62 12.89
N ALA A 145 -9.44 -7.05 14.09
CA ALA A 145 -9.64 -5.60 14.23
C ALA A 145 -8.40 -4.79 13.83
N GLY A 146 -7.19 -5.28 14.15
CA GLY A 146 -5.93 -4.63 13.77
C GLY A 146 -5.72 -4.66 12.26
N LEU A 147 -5.97 -5.79 11.61
CA LEU A 147 -5.90 -5.91 10.15
C LEU A 147 -6.99 -5.07 9.46
N GLY A 148 -8.18 -4.98 10.06
CA GLY A 148 -9.24 -4.09 9.59
C GLY A 148 -8.83 -2.62 9.58
N LEU A 149 -8.10 -2.16 10.61
CA LEU A 149 -7.58 -0.78 10.65
C LEU A 149 -6.57 -0.48 9.53
N LEU A 150 -5.84 -1.48 9.04
CA LEU A 150 -4.92 -1.31 7.91
C LEU A 150 -5.66 -1.16 6.58
N CYS A 151 -6.86 -1.70 6.48
CA CYS A 151 -7.68 -1.62 5.26
C CYS A 151 -8.55 -0.36 5.18
N GLY A 152 -8.75 0.35 6.29
CA GLY A 152 -9.48 1.61 6.38
C GLY A 152 -10.96 1.44 6.38
#